data_c8517df74cd079d6a797182d3ad28713
#
_entry.id   c8517df74cd079d6a797182d3ad28713
#
_cell.length_a   1.000
_cell.length_b   1.000
_cell.length_c   1.000
_cell.angle_alpha   90.00
_cell.angle_beta   90.00
_cell.angle_gamma   90.00
#
_symmetry.space_group_name_H-M   'P 1'
#
loop_
_entity.id
_entity.type
_entity.pdbx_description
1 polymer ?
#
loop_
_entity_poly.entity_id
_entity_poly.type
_entity_poly.pdbx_seq_one_letter_code
_entity_poly.pdbx_strand_id
1 'polypeptide(L)'
;MSSKVPPIILNNGVEMPQLGFGVWQVPDDEAERAVATALEAGYRSIDTAAIYGNEEGTGKAIAASGLPREDIFVTTKLWNSDQGYDSTLRAFDTSLEKLGLDYVDLYLIHWPLPSRDRYVDTYKAFEKLLADGRVRAIGVSNFLPEHLRRLLAETSVVPAVNQIELHPHLQQHEAREIHAEQGIATEAWSPLGQGKGLLEVPAIVAIAQKHNRTPAQIVLRWHLQLGNIVIPKSVTPSRIKENIEVFDFSLDVEDLAAISALNEDRRLGPDPATFDMA
;
A
#
# COMPACT_ATOMS: atom_id res chain seq x y z
N MET A 1 -11.11 -2.48 23.87
CA MET A 1 -11.65 -1.66 22.76
C MET A 1 -10.57 -1.63 21.70
N SER A 2 -10.82 -2.17 20.50
CA SER A 2 -9.87 -2.07 19.39
C SER A 2 -9.67 -0.59 19.06
N SER A 3 -8.44 -0.10 19.15
CA SER A 3 -8.13 1.28 18.79
C SER A 3 -8.43 1.45 17.29
N LYS A 4 -9.30 2.38 16.94
CA LYS A 4 -9.59 2.71 15.55
C LYS A 4 -8.28 3.15 14.89
N VAL A 5 -7.95 2.55 13.74
CA VAL A 5 -6.77 2.96 12.96
C VAL A 5 -6.95 4.42 12.56
N PRO A 6 -6.02 5.33 12.90
CA PRO A 6 -6.14 6.73 12.50
C PRO A 6 -6.02 6.87 10.98
N PRO A 7 -6.75 7.79 10.35
CA PRO A 7 -6.61 8.07 8.93
C PRO A 7 -5.45 9.03 8.65
N ILE A 8 -4.89 8.92 7.44
CA ILE A 8 -4.13 9.97 6.76
C ILE A 8 -5.09 10.68 5.82
N ILE A 9 -5.06 12.00 5.82
CA ILE A 9 -5.82 12.81 4.86
C ILE A 9 -4.97 12.97 3.60
N LEU A 10 -5.45 12.38 2.50
CA LEU A 10 -4.79 12.48 1.20
C LEU A 10 -4.91 13.91 0.63
N ASN A 11 -4.09 14.25 -0.37
CA ASN A 11 -4.04 15.59 -0.97
C ASN A 11 -5.36 16.06 -1.60
N ASN A 12 -6.27 15.14 -1.88
CA ASN A 12 -7.62 15.42 -2.38
C ASN A 12 -8.71 15.42 -1.29
N GLY A 13 -8.33 15.32 -0.02
CA GLY A 13 -9.23 15.32 1.13
C GLY A 13 -9.84 13.96 1.49
N VAL A 14 -9.53 12.90 0.77
CA VAL A 14 -9.99 11.55 1.10
C VAL A 14 -9.22 11.01 2.30
N GLU A 15 -9.93 10.45 3.28
CA GLU A 15 -9.34 9.79 4.44
C GLU A 15 -8.96 8.34 4.10
N MET A 16 -7.69 7.97 4.30
CA MET A 16 -7.17 6.62 4.11
C MET A 16 -6.63 6.08 5.44
N PRO A 17 -7.06 4.90 5.92
CA PRO A 17 -6.49 4.31 7.14
C PRO A 17 -4.98 4.15 7.04
N GLN A 18 -4.25 4.60 8.07
CA GLN A 18 -2.78 4.58 8.07
C GLN A 18 -2.20 3.16 8.12
N LEU A 19 -2.98 2.17 8.53
CA LEU A 19 -2.63 0.75 8.48
C LEU A 19 -3.72 -0.01 7.76
N GLY A 20 -3.34 -0.68 6.68
CA GLY A 20 -4.21 -1.54 5.88
C GLY A 20 -3.73 -3.00 5.87
N PHE A 21 -4.39 -3.82 5.10
CA PHE A 21 -4.12 -5.24 4.96
C PHE A 21 -3.85 -5.59 3.49
N GLY A 22 -2.65 -6.10 3.21
CA GLY A 22 -2.24 -6.53 1.87
C GLY A 22 -2.50 -8.01 1.62
N VAL A 23 -2.83 -8.37 0.36
CA VAL A 23 -3.11 -9.75 -0.05
C VAL A 23 -2.16 -10.28 -1.14
N TRP A 24 -1.01 -9.64 -1.34
CA TRP A 24 -0.02 -10.14 -2.30
C TRP A 24 0.38 -11.59 -2.00
N GLN A 25 0.44 -12.43 -3.04
CA GLN A 25 0.75 -13.86 -2.93
C GLN A 25 -0.22 -14.65 -2.02
N VAL A 26 -1.45 -14.19 -1.88
CA VAL A 26 -2.50 -14.97 -1.23
C VAL A 26 -3.39 -15.54 -2.35
N PRO A 27 -3.55 -16.88 -2.46
CA PRO A 27 -4.48 -17.48 -3.41
C PRO A 27 -5.92 -16.99 -3.20
N ASP A 28 -6.72 -16.98 -4.26
CA ASP A 28 -8.07 -16.37 -4.22
C ASP A 28 -8.98 -16.97 -3.14
N ASP A 29 -8.97 -18.29 -2.99
CA ASP A 29 -9.72 -19.03 -1.98
C ASP A 29 -9.24 -18.78 -0.54
N GLU A 30 -7.97 -18.46 -0.36
CA GLU A 30 -7.40 -18.05 0.93
C GLU A 30 -7.61 -16.56 1.19
N ALA A 31 -7.67 -15.73 0.14
CA ALA A 31 -7.85 -14.29 0.25
C ALA A 31 -9.18 -13.94 0.93
N GLU A 32 -10.25 -14.65 0.58
CA GLU A 32 -11.55 -14.46 1.24
C GLU A 32 -11.45 -14.63 2.77
N ARG A 33 -10.79 -15.69 3.24
CA ARG A 33 -10.63 -15.94 4.68
C ARG A 33 -9.69 -14.93 5.36
N ALA A 34 -8.58 -14.59 4.69
CA ALA A 34 -7.60 -13.67 5.24
C ALA A 34 -8.18 -12.26 5.38
N VAL A 35 -8.90 -11.78 4.36
CA VAL A 35 -9.58 -10.48 4.37
C VAL A 35 -10.71 -10.46 5.41
N ALA A 36 -11.53 -11.52 5.50
CA ALA A 36 -12.55 -11.63 6.54
C ALA A 36 -11.93 -11.52 7.95
N THR A 37 -10.86 -12.25 8.20
CA THR A 37 -10.12 -12.19 9.49
C THR A 37 -9.59 -10.77 9.77
N ALA A 38 -9.07 -10.08 8.73
CA ALA A 38 -8.58 -8.72 8.88
C ALA A 38 -9.72 -7.74 9.23
N LEU A 39 -10.85 -7.82 8.52
CA LEU A 39 -12.02 -6.98 8.80
C LEU A 39 -12.58 -7.23 10.21
N GLU A 40 -12.65 -8.50 10.65
CA GLU A 40 -13.03 -8.87 12.03
C GLU A 40 -12.04 -8.34 13.08
N ALA A 41 -10.75 -8.30 12.76
CA ALA A 41 -9.71 -7.75 13.63
C ALA A 41 -9.74 -6.21 13.72
N GLY A 42 -10.51 -5.55 12.86
CA GLY A 42 -10.68 -4.09 12.87
C GLY A 42 -9.97 -3.34 11.74
N TYR A 43 -9.33 -4.04 10.79
CA TYR A 43 -8.84 -3.40 9.57
C TYR A 43 -10.00 -2.80 8.77
N ARG A 44 -9.74 -1.65 8.13
CA ARG A 44 -10.70 -0.93 7.28
C ARG A 44 -10.08 -0.48 5.96
N SER A 45 -8.88 -0.96 5.65
CA SER A 45 -8.21 -0.75 4.35
C SER A 45 -7.70 -2.08 3.84
N ILE A 46 -8.06 -2.44 2.61
CA ILE A 46 -7.69 -3.70 1.94
C ILE A 46 -6.99 -3.36 0.64
N ASP A 47 -5.79 -3.89 0.44
CA ASP A 47 -4.96 -3.67 -0.74
C ASP A 47 -4.80 -4.96 -1.55
N THR A 48 -5.31 -4.94 -2.77
CA THR A 48 -5.14 -5.99 -3.78
C THR A 48 -4.57 -5.42 -5.08
N ALA A 49 -4.52 -6.21 -6.14
CA ALA A 49 -4.15 -5.82 -7.50
C ALA A 49 -4.67 -6.83 -8.52
N ALA A 50 -4.89 -6.38 -9.76
CA ALA A 50 -5.36 -7.25 -10.85
C ALA A 50 -4.47 -8.48 -11.05
N ILE A 51 -3.12 -8.30 -11.00
CA ILE A 51 -2.16 -9.39 -11.20
C ILE A 51 -2.14 -10.41 -10.06
N TYR A 52 -2.64 -10.09 -8.87
CA TYR A 52 -2.64 -11.03 -7.75
C TYR A 52 -3.62 -12.19 -7.96
N GLY A 53 -4.61 -12.03 -8.85
CA GLY A 53 -5.60 -13.05 -9.16
C GLY A 53 -6.55 -13.35 -8.00
N ASN A 54 -6.71 -12.43 -7.05
CA ASN A 54 -7.49 -12.61 -5.84
C ASN A 54 -8.50 -11.47 -5.56
N GLU A 55 -8.84 -10.72 -6.60
CA GLU A 55 -9.85 -9.66 -6.49
C GLU A 55 -11.24 -10.24 -6.18
N GLU A 56 -11.59 -11.43 -6.70
CA GLU A 56 -12.89 -12.07 -6.43
C GLU A 56 -13.02 -12.50 -4.97
N GLY A 57 -12.02 -13.20 -4.42
CA GLY A 57 -12.01 -13.59 -3.00
C GLY A 57 -12.01 -12.38 -2.07
N THR A 58 -11.28 -11.32 -2.43
CA THR A 58 -11.30 -10.05 -1.70
C THR A 58 -12.71 -9.43 -1.70
N GLY A 59 -13.35 -9.35 -2.87
CA GLY A 59 -14.71 -8.82 -3.01
C GLY A 59 -15.75 -9.62 -2.24
N LYS A 60 -15.68 -10.95 -2.27
CA LYS A 60 -16.55 -11.83 -1.48
C LYS A 60 -16.44 -11.58 0.02
N ALA A 61 -15.23 -11.43 0.54
CA ALA A 61 -15.00 -11.13 1.95
C ALA A 61 -15.59 -9.77 2.35
N ILE A 62 -15.42 -8.74 1.50
CA ILE A 62 -16.01 -7.42 1.72
C ILE A 62 -17.53 -7.50 1.75
N ALA A 63 -18.15 -8.15 0.77
CA ALA A 63 -19.59 -8.32 0.70
C ALA A 63 -20.18 -9.08 1.90
N ALA A 64 -19.47 -10.12 2.36
CA ALA A 64 -19.90 -10.95 3.50
C ALA A 64 -19.64 -10.32 4.87
N SER A 65 -18.86 -9.24 4.95
CA SER A 65 -18.43 -8.63 6.22
C SER A 65 -19.57 -7.99 7.03
N GLY A 66 -20.69 -7.63 6.37
CA GLY A 66 -21.78 -6.88 6.98
C GLY A 66 -21.44 -5.42 7.31
N LEU A 67 -20.25 -4.95 6.94
CA LEU A 67 -19.85 -3.56 7.11
C LEU A 67 -20.40 -2.69 5.96
N PRO A 68 -20.78 -1.43 6.23
CA PRO A 68 -21.08 -0.47 5.16
C PRO A 68 -19.89 -0.34 4.20
N ARG A 69 -20.18 -0.25 2.88
CA ARG A 69 -19.11 -0.16 1.86
C ARG A 69 -18.19 1.06 2.08
N GLU A 70 -18.77 2.17 2.50
CA GLU A 70 -18.08 3.43 2.80
C GLU A 70 -17.13 3.35 4.01
N ASP A 71 -17.28 2.34 4.86
CA ASP A 71 -16.40 2.10 6.00
C ASP A 71 -15.15 1.29 5.63
N ILE A 72 -15.07 0.77 4.39
CA ILE A 72 -13.95 -0.04 3.92
C ILE A 72 -13.25 0.70 2.78
N PHE A 73 -11.98 1.03 2.97
CA PHE A 73 -11.10 1.60 1.94
C PHE A 73 -10.51 0.47 1.09
N VAL A 74 -10.81 0.43 -0.19
CA VAL A 74 -10.38 -0.62 -1.11
C VAL A 74 -9.41 -0.06 -2.15
N THR A 75 -8.22 -0.65 -2.22
CA THR A 75 -7.21 -0.35 -3.23
C THR A 75 -7.05 -1.52 -4.18
N THR A 76 -7.06 -1.26 -5.48
CA THR A 76 -6.55 -2.19 -6.49
C THR A 76 -5.61 -1.48 -7.46
N LYS A 77 -4.92 -2.24 -8.33
CA LYS A 77 -3.85 -1.73 -9.18
C LYS A 77 -3.98 -2.25 -10.61
N LEU A 78 -3.75 -1.35 -11.55
CA LEU A 78 -3.64 -1.68 -12.98
C LEU A 78 -2.38 -2.49 -13.24
N TRP A 79 -2.52 -3.65 -13.88
CA TRP A 79 -1.34 -4.42 -14.27
C TRP A 79 -0.66 -3.84 -15.52
N ASN A 80 0.58 -4.20 -15.68
CA ASN A 80 1.52 -3.66 -16.67
C ASN A 80 1.07 -3.86 -18.14
N SER A 81 0.47 -5.02 -18.44
CA SER A 81 -0.04 -5.33 -19.79
C SER A 81 -1.19 -4.42 -20.23
N ASP A 82 -1.89 -3.83 -19.27
CA ASP A 82 -3.09 -3.03 -19.51
C ASP A 82 -2.82 -1.52 -19.56
N GLN A 83 -1.56 -1.10 -19.51
CA GLN A 83 -1.19 0.31 -19.63
C GLN A 83 -1.58 0.89 -20.99
N GLY A 84 -2.00 2.14 -20.98
CA GLY A 84 -2.55 2.91 -22.09
C GLY A 84 -3.93 3.44 -21.73
N TYR A 85 -4.44 4.43 -22.47
CA TYR A 85 -5.68 5.10 -22.09
C TYR A 85 -6.90 4.16 -22.13
N ASP A 86 -7.25 3.61 -23.29
CA ASP A 86 -8.44 2.78 -23.47
C ASP A 86 -8.33 1.40 -22.79
N SER A 87 -7.13 0.81 -22.78
CA SER A 87 -6.87 -0.46 -22.10
C SER A 87 -7.05 -0.33 -20.59
N THR A 88 -6.61 0.78 -20.01
CA THR A 88 -6.81 1.10 -18.59
C THR A 88 -8.28 1.16 -18.22
N LEU A 89 -9.12 1.83 -19.00
CA LEU A 89 -10.56 1.93 -18.73
C LEU A 89 -11.21 0.55 -18.73
N ARG A 90 -10.88 -0.31 -19.69
CA ARG A 90 -11.40 -1.69 -19.77
C ARG A 90 -10.91 -2.55 -18.60
N ALA A 91 -9.62 -2.44 -18.25
CA ALA A 91 -9.04 -3.18 -17.12
C ALA A 91 -9.67 -2.79 -15.79
N PHE A 92 -9.99 -1.51 -15.62
CA PHE A 92 -10.70 -1.02 -14.44
C PHE A 92 -12.11 -1.61 -14.33
N ASP A 93 -12.88 -1.68 -15.44
CA ASP A 93 -14.19 -2.35 -15.45
C ASP A 93 -14.08 -3.80 -15.03
N THR A 94 -13.05 -4.51 -15.53
CA THR A 94 -12.80 -5.91 -15.15
C THR A 94 -12.46 -6.06 -13.65
N SER A 95 -11.68 -5.14 -13.09
CA SER A 95 -11.38 -5.16 -11.64
C SER A 95 -12.61 -4.91 -10.80
N LEU A 96 -13.47 -3.95 -11.18
CA LEU A 96 -14.74 -3.71 -10.48
C LEU A 96 -15.67 -4.93 -10.53
N GLU A 97 -15.77 -5.58 -11.71
CA GLU A 97 -16.58 -6.80 -11.86
C GLU A 97 -16.09 -7.91 -10.92
N LYS A 98 -14.78 -8.18 -10.88
CA LYS A 98 -14.18 -9.19 -10.00
C LYS A 98 -14.38 -8.86 -8.53
N LEU A 99 -14.18 -7.62 -8.13
CA LEU A 99 -14.40 -7.15 -6.77
C LEU A 99 -15.88 -7.11 -6.38
N GLY A 100 -16.81 -7.10 -7.36
CA GLY A 100 -18.24 -6.94 -7.12
C GLY A 100 -18.58 -5.57 -6.52
N LEU A 101 -17.86 -4.52 -6.93
CA LEU A 101 -17.99 -3.16 -6.39
C LEU A 101 -18.37 -2.17 -7.49
N ASP A 102 -19.03 -1.08 -7.13
CA ASP A 102 -19.38 0.01 -8.01
C ASP A 102 -18.25 1.05 -8.13
N TYR A 103 -17.38 1.13 -7.15
CA TYR A 103 -16.20 2.01 -7.10
C TYR A 103 -15.10 1.41 -6.24
N VAL A 104 -13.87 1.90 -6.44
CA VAL A 104 -12.75 1.68 -5.49
C VAL A 104 -12.32 3.02 -4.87
N ASP A 105 -11.70 2.94 -3.70
CA ASP A 105 -11.24 4.13 -2.97
C ASP A 105 -9.92 4.64 -3.54
N LEU A 106 -9.03 3.74 -3.95
CA LEU A 106 -7.73 4.09 -4.55
C LEU A 106 -7.43 3.16 -5.72
N TYR A 107 -7.04 3.73 -6.86
CA TYR A 107 -6.55 2.99 -8.01
C TYR A 107 -5.11 3.41 -8.32
N LEU A 108 -4.20 2.43 -8.44
CA LEU A 108 -2.78 2.65 -8.63
C LEU A 108 -2.28 2.11 -9.98
N ILE A 109 -1.38 2.83 -10.65
CA ILE A 109 -0.51 2.23 -11.67
C ILE A 109 0.50 1.35 -10.93
N HIS A 110 0.56 0.04 -11.23
CA HIS A 110 1.35 -0.91 -10.43
C HIS A 110 2.86 -0.68 -10.59
N TRP A 111 3.34 -0.41 -11.80
CA TRP A 111 4.73 -0.11 -12.12
C TRP A 111 4.84 0.96 -13.20
N PRO A 112 5.90 1.80 -13.21
CA PRO A 112 6.05 2.84 -14.22
C PRO A 112 6.38 2.30 -15.61
N LEU A 113 7.15 1.21 -15.73
CA LEU A 113 7.65 0.63 -16.99
C LEU A 113 8.22 1.70 -17.93
N PRO A 114 9.31 2.39 -17.56
CA PRO A 114 9.82 3.52 -18.33
C PRO A 114 10.22 3.15 -19.76
N SER A 115 10.67 1.91 -20.00
CA SER A 115 10.99 1.39 -21.34
C SER A 115 9.79 1.36 -22.30
N ARG A 116 8.57 1.26 -21.78
CA ARG A 116 7.33 1.23 -22.57
C ARG A 116 6.69 2.59 -22.77
N ASP A 117 7.06 3.56 -21.97
CA ASP A 117 6.65 4.97 -22.09
C ASP A 117 5.12 5.17 -22.16
N ARG A 118 4.35 4.44 -21.33
CA ARG A 118 2.88 4.47 -21.36
C ARG A 118 2.22 5.01 -20.10
N TYR A 119 2.96 5.22 -19.02
CA TYR A 119 2.37 5.57 -17.74
C TYR A 119 1.69 6.95 -17.72
N VAL A 120 2.12 7.90 -18.55
CA VAL A 120 1.46 9.21 -18.65
C VAL A 120 0.06 9.07 -19.26
N ASP A 121 -0.07 8.35 -20.38
CA ASP A 121 -1.39 8.12 -21.00
C ASP A 121 -2.30 7.26 -20.11
N THR A 122 -1.71 6.31 -19.41
CA THR A 122 -2.40 5.51 -18.38
C THR A 122 -2.95 6.40 -17.28
N TYR A 123 -2.15 7.34 -16.79
CA TYR A 123 -2.58 8.23 -15.73
C TYR A 123 -3.67 9.21 -16.17
N LYS A 124 -3.67 9.65 -17.41
CA LYS A 124 -4.78 10.44 -17.99
C LYS A 124 -6.11 9.66 -17.99
N ALA A 125 -6.07 8.34 -18.18
CA ALA A 125 -7.26 7.50 -18.00
C ALA A 125 -7.69 7.44 -16.52
N PHE A 126 -6.74 7.43 -15.58
CA PHE A 126 -7.04 7.53 -14.13
C PHE A 126 -7.71 8.86 -13.79
N GLU A 127 -7.23 9.98 -14.36
CA GLU A 127 -7.86 11.29 -14.20
C GLU A 127 -9.32 11.29 -14.71
N LYS A 128 -9.58 10.58 -15.81
CA LYS A 128 -10.95 10.39 -16.32
C LYS A 128 -11.82 9.59 -15.35
N LEU A 129 -11.29 8.47 -14.80
CA LEU A 129 -12.01 7.66 -13.81
C LEU A 129 -12.33 8.46 -12.53
N LEU A 130 -11.40 9.32 -12.11
CA LEU A 130 -11.58 10.21 -10.96
C LEU A 130 -12.68 11.25 -11.26
N ALA A 131 -12.63 11.90 -12.42
CA ALA A 131 -13.62 12.89 -12.83
C ALA A 131 -15.04 12.29 -12.99
N ASP A 132 -15.13 11.03 -13.39
CA ASP A 132 -16.39 10.29 -13.48
C ASP A 132 -16.90 9.78 -12.11
N GLY A 133 -16.15 9.97 -11.03
CA GLY A 133 -16.52 9.51 -9.69
C GLY A 133 -16.43 7.98 -9.50
N ARG A 134 -15.72 7.28 -10.37
CA ARG A 134 -15.56 5.82 -10.31
C ARG A 134 -14.45 5.37 -9.34
N VAL A 135 -13.54 6.28 -9.04
CA VAL A 135 -12.52 6.14 -8.00
C VAL A 135 -12.53 7.36 -7.10
N ARG A 136 -12.21 7.22 -5.83
CA ARG A 136 -12.15 8.33 -4.88
C ARG A 136 -10.79 9.02 -4.87
N ALA A 137 -9.73 8.27 -5.14
CA ALA A 137 -8.35 8.75 -5.25
C ALA A 137 -7.59 7.96 -6.31
N ILE A 138 -6.62 8.61 -6.95
CA ILE A 138 -5.71 7.99 -7.93
C ILE A 138 -4.27 8.17 -7.48
N GLY A 139 -3.44 7.20 -7.80
CA GLY A 139 -2.03 7.23 -7.44
C GLY A 139 -1.20 6.29 -8.29
N VAL A 140 0.01 6.08 -7.82
CA VAL A 140 1.00 5.25 -8.51
C VAL A 140 1.69 4.31 -7.52
N SER A 141 2.38 3.32 -8.04
CA SER A 141 3.21 2.41 -7.27
C SER A 141 4.57 2.22 -7.95
N ASN A 142 5.63 2.18 -7.15
CA ASN A 142 7.01 1.98 -7.61
C ASN A 142 7.54 3.11 -8.51
N PHE A 143 6.98 4.30 -8.44
CA PHE A 143 7.49 5.45 -9.19
C PHE A 143 8.71 6.04 -8.47
N LEU A 144 9.81 6.14 -9.21
CA LEU A 144 11.02 6.83 -8.78
C LEU A 144 10.84 8.36 -8.93
N PRO A 145 11.70 9.18 -8.30
CA PRO A 145 11.64 10.64 -8.42
C PRO A 145 11.54 11.17 -9.84
N GLU A 146 12.29 10.62 -10.79
CA GLU A 146 12.26 11.02 -12.20
C GLU A 146 10.92 10.68 -12.87
N HIS A 147 10.31 9.53 -12.54
CA HIS A 147 8.99 9.17 -13.05
C HIS A 147 7.91 10.13 -12.53
N LEU A 148 7.97 10.48 -11.25
CA LEU A 148 7.04 11.44 -10.63
C LEU A 148 7.18 12.84 -11.25
N ARG A 149 8.41 13.35 -11.42
CA ARG A 149 8.65 14.66 -12.03
C ARG A 149 8.03 14.76 -13.42
N ARG A 150 8.20 13.72 -14.24
CA ARG A 150 7.60 13.68 -15.58
C ARG A 150 6.08 13.59 -15.51
N LEU A 151 5.54 12.72 -14.66
CA LEU A 151 4.10 12.57 -14.49
C LEU A 151 3.46 13.92 -14.10
N LEU A 152 4.02 14.61 -13.11
CA LEU A 152 3.55 15.91 -12.64
C LEU A 152 3.64 17.01 -13.70
N ALA A 153 4.61 16.92 -14.62
CA ALA A 153 4.76 17.89 -15.72
C ALA A 153 3.74 17.67 -16.86
N GLU A 154 3.26 16.45 -17.05
CA GLU A 154 2.45 16.05 -18.22
C GLU A 154 0.99 15.70 -17.88
N THR A 155 0.60 15.76 -16.60
CA THR A 155 -0.75 15.44 -16.12
C THR A 155 -1.29 16.56 -15.20
N SER A 156 -2.58 16.53 -14.86
CA SER A 156 -3.25 17.62 -14.15
C SER A 156 -3.49 17.32 -12.67
N VAL A 157 -3.55 16.04 -12.30
CA VAL A 157 -3.84 15.61 -10.92
C VAL A 157 -2.59 15.05 -10.28
N VAL A 158 -2.20 15.59 -9.13
CA VAL A 158 -1.10 15.07 -8.33
C VAL A 158 -1.50 13.70 -7.78
N PRO A 159 -0.67 12.65 -7.90
CA PRO A 159 -0.95 11.36 -7.27
C PRO A 159 -1.23 11.51 -5.78
N ALA A 160 -2.31 10.90 -5.29
CA ALA A 160 -2.63 10.95 -3.86
C ALA A 160 -1.68 10.07 -3.04
N VAL A 161 -1.21 8.98 -3.64
CA VAL A 161 -0.33 7.97 -3.03
C VAL A 161 0.75 7.54 -4.02
N ASN A 162 1.96 7.32 -3.54
CA ASN A 162 2.95 6.47 -4.19
C ASN A 162 3.28 5.29 -3.25
N GLN A 163 2.89 4.08 -3.67
CA GLN A 163 3.12 2.86 -2.92
C GLN A 163 4.46 2.24 -3.33
N ILE A 164 5.43 2.23 -2.44
CA ILE A 164 6.82 1.84 -2.72
C ILE A 164 7.32 0.74 -1.78
N GLU A 165 8.33 -0.01 -2.20
CA GLU A 165 9.08 -0.84 -1.27
C GLU A 165 9.73 0.04 -0.21
N LEU A 166 9.37 -0.17 1.05
CA LEU A 166 9.95 0.58 2.15
C LEU A 166 9.95 -0.26 3.43
N HIS A 167 11.13 -0.38 4.02
CA HIS A 167 11.39 -1.10 5.26
C HIS A 167 12.73 -0.62 5.85
N PRO A 168 13.13 -0.99 7.07
CA PRO A 168 14.35 -0.50 7.69
C PRO A 168 15.64 -0.62 6.87
N HIS A 169 15.76 -1.63 5.99
CA HIS A 169 16.93 -1.77 5.11
C HIS A 169 16.81 -0.98 3.79
N LEU A 170 15.65 -0.43 3.46
CA LEU A 170 15.41 0.42 2.29
C LEU A 170 14.47 1.57 2.69
N GLN A 171 15.03 2.68 3.17
CA GLN A 171 14.23 3.77 3.75
C GLN A 171 13.81 4.84 2.76
N GLN A 172 14.32 4.80 1.54
CA GLN A 172 13.89 5.64 0.41
C GLN A 172 13.77 7.14 0.73
N HIS A 173 14.81 7.73 1.32
CA HIS A 173 14.77 9.12 1.80
C HIS A 173 14.43 10.11 0.68
N GLU A 174 15.10 10.03 -0.49
CA GLU A 174 14.83 10.94 -1.62
C GLU A 174 13.38 10.83 -2.12
N ALA A 175 12.84 9.62 -2.26
CA ALA A 175 11.46 9.44 -2.68
C ALA A 175 10.48 10.05 -1.67
N ARG A 176 10.71 9.86 -0.37
CA ARG A 176 9.87 10.39 0.70
C ARG A 176 9.94 11.93 0.78
N GLU A 177 11.10 12.52 0.51
CA GLU A 177 11.26 13.98 0.44
C GLU A 177 10.40 14.57 -0.69
N ILE A 178 10.49 14.01 -1.89
CA ILE A 178 9.64 14.44 -3.01
C ILE A 178 8.16 14.22 -2.73
N HIS A 179 7.79 13.10 -2.12
CA HIS A 179 6.40 12.87 -1.73
C HIS A 179 5.90 13.96 -0.79
N ALA A 180 6.69 14.31 0.24
CA ALA A 180 6.33 15.37 1.18
C ALA A 180 6.21 16.74 0.51
N GLU A 181 7.13 17.08 -0.40
CA GLU A 181 7.11 18.34 -1.16
C GLU A 181 5.89 18.46 -2.06
N GLN A 182 5.44 17.35 -2.66
CA GLN A 182 4.32 17.32 -3.58
C GLN A 182 2.97 16.99 -2.92
N GLY A 183 2.94 16.75 -1.61
CA GLY A 183 1.75 16.34 -0.90
C GLY A 183 1.26 14.93 -1.26
N ILE A 184 2.16 14.05 -1.67
CA ILE A 184 1.88 12.64 -2.00
C ILE A 184 2.05 11.81 -0.72
N ALA A 185 1.08 10.99 -0.37
CA ALA A 185 1.24 10.07 0.75
C ALA A 185 2.17 8.91 0.37
N THR A 186 3.09 8.57 1.28
CA THR A 186 3.96 7.40 1.13
C THR A 186 3.27 6.18 1.70
N GLU A 187 3.07 5.15 0.89
CA GLU A 187 2.58 3.85 1.33
C GLU A 187 3.68 2.79 1.15
N ALA A 188 3.92 2.00 2.21
CA ALA A 188 4.97 0.99 2.23
C ALA A 188 4.43 -0.41 1.92
N TRP A 189 4.87 -1.00 0.79
CA TRP A 189 4.72 -2.43 0.59
C TRP A 189 5.95 -3.18 1.13
N SER A 190 5.76 -4.45 1.49
CA SER A 190 6.75 -5.30 2.20
C SER A 190 7.35 -4.64 3.44
N PRO A 191 6.55 -3.99 4.31
CA PRO A 191 7.07 -3.23 5.44
C PRO A 191 7.88 -4.09 6.42
N LEU A 192 7.61 -5.40 6.46
CA LEU A 192 8.26 -6.37 7.36
C LEU A 192 9.39 -7.17 6.69
N GLY A 193 9.86 -6.78 5.49
CA GLY A 193 11.02 -7.37 4.83
C GLY A 193 10.80 -8.78 4.28
N GLN A 194 9.58 -9.19 3.99
CA GLN A 194 9.24 -10.47 3.34
C GLN A 194 9.80 -11.74 4.03
N GLY A 195 9.99 -11.70 5.35
CA GLY A 195 10.58 -12.83 6.07
C GLY A 195 12.06 -13.09 5.78
N LYS A 196 12.78 -12.09 5.21
CA LYS A 196 14.21 -12.19 4.85
C LYS A 196 15.14 -11.69 5.97
N GLY A 197 14.84 -12.04 7.24
CA GLY A 197 15.70 -11.80 8.39
C GLY A 197 15.58 -10.41 9.04
N LEU A 198 14.76 -9.50 8.52
CA LEU A 198 14.60 -8.16 9.09
C LEU A 198 14.14 -8.20 10.56
N LEU A 199 13.19 -9.06 10.88
CA LEU A 199 12.63 -9.16 12.23
C LEU A 199 13.57 -9.84 13.25
N GLU A 200 14.69 -10.38 12.78
CA GLU A 200 15.74 -11.04 13.57
C GLU A 200 16.94 -10.12 13.82
N VAL A 201 16.92 -8.91 13.24
CA VAL A 201 18.00 -7.93 13.43
C VAL A 201 18.13 -7.57 14.91
N PRO A 202 19.33 -7.68 15.53
CA PRO A 202 19.52 -7.49 16.95
C PRO A 202 18.97 -6.17 17.50
N ALA A 203 19.10 -5.07 16.77
CA ALA A 203 18.57 -3.78 17.17
C ALA A 203 17.03 -3.81 17.27
N ILE A 204 16.33 -4.41 16.29
CA ILE A 204 14.86 -4.53 16.30
C ILE A 204 14.42 -5.46 17.43
N VAL A 205 15.12 -6.57 17.65
CA VAL A 205 14.82 -7.51 18.75
C VAL A 205 15.00 -6.84 20.10
N ALA A 206 16.05 -6.06 20.31
CA ALA A 206 16.28 -5.33 21.55
C ALA A 206 15.18 -4.29 21.84
N ILE A 207 14.75 -3.54 20.81
CA ILE A 207 13.64 -2.59 20.94
C ILE A 207 12.33 -3.33 21.26
N ALA A 208 12.08 -4.48 20.62
CA ALA A 208 10.92 -5.32 20.88
C ALA A 208 10.85 -5.76 22.34
N GLN A 209 11.98 -6.20 22.91
CA GLN A 209 12.09 -6.56 24.32
C GLN A 209 11.84 -5.35 25.24
N LYS A 210 12.44 -4.19 24.93
CA LYS A 210 12.24 -2.94 25.69
C LYS A 210 10.77 -2.55 25.81
N HIS A 211 10.00 -2.68 24.74
CA HIS A 211 8.58 -2.31 24.68
C HIS A 211 7.62 -3.44 25.01
N ASN A 212 8.11 -4.66 25.27
CA ASN A 212 7.30 -5.86 25.41
C ASN A 212 6.34 -6.05 24.22
N ARG A 213 6.88 -5.93 23.01
CA ARG A 213 6.19 -6.06 21.72
C ARG A 213 6.92 -7.03 20.82
N THR A 214 6.27 -7.46 19.73
CA THR A 214 6.95 -8.27 18.72
C THR A 214 7.80 -7.40 17.80
N PRO A 215 8.86 -7.95 17.19
CA PRO A 215 9.64 -7.24 16.15
C PRO A 215 8.78 -6.66 15.02
N ALA A 216 7.73 -7.38 14.60
CA ALA A 216 6.79 -6.90 13.58
C ALA A 216 6.06 -5.63 14.06
N GLN A 217 5.57 -5.61 15.30
CA GLN A 217 4.92 -4.44 15.87
C GLN A 217 5.87 -3.23 15.95
N ILE A 218 7.15 -3.45 16.29
CA ILE A 218 8.16 -2.38 16.30
C ILE A 218 8.34 -1.77 14.91
N VAL A 219 8.52 -2.59 13.89
CA VAL A 219 8.72 -2.09 12.52
C VAL A 219 7.46 -1.38 12.00
N LEU A 220 6.27 -1.91 12.25
CA LEU A 220 5.03 -1.25 11.89
C LEU A 220 4.86 0.09 12.62
N ARG A 221 5.16 0.14 13.92
CA ARG A 221 5.10 1.39 14.70
C ARG A 221 6.09 2.43 14.18
N TRP A 222 7.29 2.02 13.78
CA TRP A 222 8.28 2.89 13.15
C TRP A 222 7.72 3.54 11.88
N HIS A 223 7.11 2.76 10.98
CA HIS A 223 6.47 3.30 9.79
C HIS A 223 5.39 4.35 10.12
N LEU A 224 4.52 4.02 11.09
CA LEU A 224 3.43 4.91 11.49
C LEU A 224 3.96 6.24 12.04
N GLN A 225 5.05 6.21 12.83
CA GLN A 225 5.68 7.42 13.38
C GLN A 225 6.43 8.25 12.33
N LEU A 226 6.84 7.62 11.21
CA LEU A 226 7.36 8.35 10.05
C LEU A 226 6.26 8.97 9.18
N GLY A 227 4.97 8.75 9.51
CA GLY A 227 3.84 9.21 8.71
C GLY A 227 3.53 8.35 7.49
N ASN A 228 4.16 7.18 7.36
CA ASN A 228 3.87 6.25 6.27
C ASN A 228 2.53 5.54 6.50
N ILE A 229 1.85 5.21 5.39
CA ILE A 229 0.80 4.20 5.36
C ILE A 229 1.46 2.83 5.18
N VAL A 230 0.95 1.78 5.83
CA VAL A 230 1.53 0.44 5.74
C VAL A 230 0.48 -0.63 5.45
N ILE A 231 0.86 -1.61 4.63
CA ILE A 231 0.02 -2.75 4.23
C ILE A 231 0.71 -4.08 4.52
N PRO A 232 0.92 -4.45 5.79
CA PRO A 232 1.45 -5.78 6.10
C PRO A 232 0.52 -6.88 5.60
N LYS A 233 1.13 -7.98 5.14
CA LYS A 233 0.41 -9.18 4.68
C LYS A 233 0.64 -10.32 5.65
N SER A 234 -0.41 -11.05 5.98
CA SER A 234 -0.33 -12.33 6.67
C SER A 234 -1.54 -13.21 6.33
N VAL A 235 -1.35 -14.53 6.34
CA VAL A 235 -2.44 -15.52 6.28
C VAL A 235 -2.66 -16.19 7.64
N THR A 236 -1.85 -15.86 8.64
CA THR A 236 -1.95 -16.40 9.99
C THR A 236 -2.84 -15.51 10.86
N PRO A 237 -4.01 -15.99 11.33
CA PRO A 237 -4.96 -15.17 12.08
C PRO A 237 -4.38 -14.44 13.29
N SER A 238 -3.49 -15.10 14.05
CA SER A 238 -2.85 -14.46 15.21
C SER A 238 -1.95 -13.28 14.81
N ARG A 239 -1.20 -13.40 13.70
CA ARG A 239 -0.36 -12.30 13.19
C ARG A 239 -1.19 -11.16 12.61
N ILE A 240 -2.32 -11.46 11.96
CA ILE A 240 -3.27 -10.44 11.47
C ILE A 240 -3.74 -9.58 12.64
N LYS A 241 -4.14 -10.21 13.76
CA LYS A 241 -4.58 -9.51 14.97
C LYS A 241 -3.43 -8.75 15.65
N GLU A 242 -2.24 -9.35 15.74
CA GLU A 242 -1.06 -8.74 16.34
C GLU A 242 -0.62 -7.47 15.60
N ASN A 243 -0.61 -7.51 14.26
CA ASN A 243 -0.12 -6.40 13.43
C ASN A 243 -0.96 -5.12 13.53
N ILE A 244 -2.22 -5.20 13.95
CA ILE A 244 -3.06 -4.00 14.16
C ILE A 244 -2.91 -3.43 15.59
N GLU A 245 -2.33 -4.16 16.53
CA GLU A 245 -2.13 -3.73 17.91
C GLU A 245 -0.84 -2.91 18.07
N VAL A 246 -0.78 -1.77 17.37
CA VAL A 246 0.43 -0.93 17.26
C VAL A 246 0.19 0.55 17.61
N PHE A 247 -1.02 0.89 18.09
CA PHE A 247 -1.40 2.27 18.36
C PHE A 247 -1.34 2.67 19.84
N ASP A 248 -1.02 1.75 20.74
CA ASP A 248 -1.04 1.93 22.20
C ASP A 248 0.36 2.10 22.83
N PHE A 249 1.40 2.22 21.99
CA PHE A 249 2.77 2.50 22.42
C PHE A 249 3.47 3.43 21.42
N SER A 250 4.63 3.95 21.79
CA SER A 250 5.47 4.78 20.91
C SER A 250 6.93 4.42 21.06
N LEU A 251 7.67 4.50 19.95
CA LEU A 251 9.12 4.42 19.93
C LEU A 251 9.70 5.78 20.32
N ASP A 252 10.74 5.80 21.11
CA ASP A 252 11.45 7.02 21.47
C ASP A 252 12.51 7.40 20.39
N VAL A 253 13.21 8.51 20.63
CA VAL A 253 14.19 9.04 19.70
C VAL A 253 15.36 8.07 19.49
N GLU A 254 15.77 7.35 20.53
CA GLU A 254 16.86 6.38 20.46
C GLU A 254 16.46 5.15 19.65
N ASP A 255 15.22 4.66 19.84
CA ASP A 255 14.67 3.55 19.05
C ASP A 255 14.59 3.93 17.55
N LEU A 256 14.07 5.12 17.25
CA LEU A 256 13.96 5.63 15.87
C LEU A 256 15.35 5.79 15.23
N ALA A 257 16.35 6.29 15.98
CA ALA A 257 17.71 6.43 15.49
C ALA A 257 18.36 5.06 15.23
N ALA A 258 18.13 4.08 16.09
CA ALA A 258 18.65 2.73 15.92
C ALA A 258 18.07 2.04 14.67
N ILE A 259 16.77 2.22 14.38
CA ILE A 259 16.15 1.70 13.17
C ILE A 259 16.62 2.47 11.93
N SER A 260 16.75 3.80 12.02
CA SER A 260 17.30 4.63 10.93
C SER A 260 18.69 4.19 10.50
N ALA A 261 19.54 3.77 11.45
CA ALA A 261 20.88 3.28 11.17
C ALA A 261 20.93 1.95 10.40
N LEU A 262 19.80 1.26 10.23
CA LEU A 262 19.72 0.00 9.48
C LEU A 262 19.58 0.19 7.97
N ASN A 263 19.53 1.42 7.46
CA ASN A 263 19.41 1.66 6.03
C ASN A 263 20.65 1.16 5.26
N GLU A 264 20.40 0.32 4.29
CA GLU A 264 21.44 -0.27 3.42
C GLU A 264 21.16 0.02 1.94
N ASP A 265 20.08 0.76 1.63
CA ASP A 265 19.52 0.95 0.29
C ASP A 265 19.31 -0.38 -0.46
N ARG A 266 18.99 -1.43 0.29
CA ARG A 266 18.88 -2.80 -0.20
C ARG A 266 17.44 -3.13 -0.57
N ARG A 267 17.19 -3.25 -1.88
CA ARG A 267 15.90 -3.72 -2.42
C ARG A 267 15.74 -5.22 -2.27
N LEU A 268 14.52 -5.65 -2.03
CA LEU A 268 14.08 -7.05 -2.05
C LEU A 268 13.31 -7.39 -3.32
N GLY A 269 12.60 -6.41 -3.87
CA GLY A 269 11.86 -6.48 -5.12
C GLY A 269 12.64 -5.96 -6.33
N PRO A 270 11.99 -5.94 -7.52
CA PRO A 270 12.61 -5.42 -8.74
C PRO A 270 12.96 -3.93 -8.66
N ASP A 271 13.95 -3.52 -9.45
CA ASP A 271 14.27 -2.11 -9.63
C ASP A 271 13.28 -1.42 -10.58
N PRO A 272 12.53 -0.40 -10.13
CA PRO A 272 11.56 0.29 -10.97
C PRO A 272 12.14 0.98 -12.20
N ALA A 273 13.43 1.29 -12.22
CA ALA A 273 14.10 1.89 -13.37
C ALA A 273 14.23 0.94 -14.57
N THR A 274 14.29 -0.37 -14.30
CA THR A 274 14.59 -1.38 -15.32
C THR A 274 13.55 -2.49 -15.42
N PHE A 275 12.59 -2.55 -14.48
CA PHE A 275 11.55 -3.56 -14.50
C PHE A 275 10.64 -3.42 -15.71
N ASP A 276 10.43 -4.52 -16.47
CA ASP A 276 9.69 -4.53 -17.74
C ASP A 276 8.85 -5.81 -17.94
N MET A 277 8.41 -6.44 -16.86
CA MET A 277 7.52 -7.60 -16.94
C MET A 277 6.10 -7.16 -17.33
N ALA A 278 5.51 -7.82 -18.35
CA ALA A 278 4.13 -7.61 -18.80
C ALA A 278 3.15 -8.53 -18.07
#